data_ca72e7661804fec51077b6e441222731
#
_entry.id   ca72e7661804fec51077b6e441222731
#
_cell.length_a   1.000
_cell.length_b   1.000
_cell.length_c   1.000
_cell.angle_alpha   90.00
_cell.angle_beta   90.00
_cell.angle_gamma   90.00
#
_symmetry.space_group_name_H-M   'P 1'
#
loop_
_entity.id
_entity.type
_entity.pdbx_description
1 polymer ?
#
loop_
_entity_poly.entity_id
_entity_poly.type
_entity_poly.pdbx_seq_one_letter_code
_entity_poly.pdbx_strand_id
1 'polypeptide(L)'
;MGCLEMPRSPVPDFLGEPRPASNDAETMQPRAPAAVPPDARNGARVKAQNAAPQGVYRPNDNFLTPNMRSPEYVQMSTAAAITLGIMSGYMHRTSCTRCLNLLLTYPEGCRANCAYCGLARHREAERNYADRNFIRVDWPAIPYDQVIDIVASGGDGGRFHRMCISMITHPRSDEDTRVVLKKWVERVKHVPVSILSNPTTMTRLDVQELKGLGADIFTVALDACNREVFDRTRGSGVQSPHSWDKYWEILHAAAEIFGPERFGAHLIVGMGETDHDVLTQVQAIRDLGGHSHMFAFFPERGSLMDHLPPVPRPQWRRIQLARYLIDYCDHHLERMRFDASGALIDFGLPQSEIDAVIGDGVAFRTSGCPGKEANDISACDRPYGDSPPRDIASYPFRLNSKDIRKVRRQVDEGMSGASGCRGS
;
A
#
# COMPACT_ATOMS: atom_id res chain seq x y z
N MET A 1 -31.15 -2.31 -32.68
CA MET A 1 -29.80 -2.81 -32.32
C MET A 1 -29.47 -2.17 -31.00
N GLY A 2 -29.67 -2.91 -29.93
CA GLY A 2 -29.70 -2.35 -28.57
C GLY A 2 -28.32 -2.27 -27.94
N CYS A 3 -28.03 -1.12 -27.36
CA CYS A 3 -26.94 -0.97 -26.42
C CYS A 3 -27.32 -1.69 -25.11
N LEU A 4 -26.56 -2.71 -24.76
CA LEU A 4 -26.63 -3.34 -23.46
C LEU A 4 -26.06 -2.34 -22.43
N GLU A 5 -26.93 -1.84 -21.56
CA GLU A 5 -26.54 -1.09 -20.37
C GLU A 5 -25.80 -2.04 -19.40
N MET A 6 -24.53 -1.74 -19.15
CA MET A 6 -23.79 -2.37 -18.06
C MET A 6 -24.22 -1.74 -16.74
N PRO A 7 -24.36 -2.53 -15.66
CA PRO A 7 -24.73 -1.99 -14.36
C PRO A 7 -23.63 -1.07 -13.84
N ARG A 8 -23.97 0.18 -13.59
CA ARG A 8 -23.12 1.16 -12.93
C ARG A 8 -22.87 0.70 -11.49
N SER A 9 -21.61 0.59 -11.09
CA SER A 9 -21.25 0.51 -9.67
C SER A 9 -21.85 1.71 -8.94
N PRO A 10 -22.45 1.54 -7.75
CA PRO A 10 -23.07 2.64 -7.04
C PRO A 10 -21.99 3.64 -6.62
N VAL A 11 -21.97 4.79 -7.27
CA VAL A 11 -21.33 6.00 -6.76
C VAL A 11 -22.09 6.35 -5.48
N PRO A 12 -21.45 6.54 -4.32
CA PRO A 12 -22.18 6.97 -3.13
C PRO A 12 -22.81 8.34 -3.38
N ASP A 13 -24.13 8.43 -3.23
CA ASP A 13 -24.93 9.64 -3.32
C ASP A 13 -24.56 10.55 -2.13
N PHE A 14 -23.66 11.51 -2.32
CA PHE A 14 -23.17 12.44 -1.29
C PHE A 14 -23.91 13.80 -1.30
N LEU A 15 -25.07 13.88 -1.94
CA LEU A 15 -25.93 15.08 -1.87
C LEU A 15 -27.10 14.83 -0.92
N GLY A 16 -26.80 14.65 0.37
CA GLY A 16 -27.77 14.83 1.44
C GLY A 16 -27.94 16.31 1.74
N GLU A 17 -29.18 16.83 1.57
CA GLU A 17 -29.56 18.21 1.90
C GLU A 17 -29.19 18.58 3.34
N PRO A 18 -28.82 19.84 3.62
CA PRO A 18 -28.52 20.29 4.98
C PRO A 18 -29.84 20.37 5.80
N ARG A 19 -29.89 19.65 6.91
CA ARG A 19 -30.94 19.79 7.91
C ARG A 19 -30.85 21.17 8.58
N PRO A 20 -31.96 21.83 8.84
CA PRO A 20 -31.97 23.12 9.53
C PRO A 20 -31.51 22.97 10.98
N ALA A 21 -30.72 23.95 11.43
CA ALA A 21 -30.25 24.06 12.80
C ALA A 21 -31.41 24.29 13.76
N SER A 22 -31.59 23.43 14.76
CA SER A 22 -32.44 23.72 15.92
C SER A 22 -31.66 24.59 16.90
N ASN A 23 -32.18 25.81 17.14
CA ASN A 23 -31.78 26.66 18.23
C ASN A 23 -32.33 26.11 19.54
N ASP A 24 -31.50 25.58 20.40
CA ASP A 24 -31.75 25.49 21.82
C ASP A 24 -30.44 25.81 22.55
N ALA A 25 -30.37 27.09 22.98
CA ALA A 25 -29.32 27.59 23.86
C ALA A 25 -29.75 27.33 25.31
N GLU A 26 -29.26 26.28 25.92
CA GLU A 26 -29.26 26.17 27.38
C GLU A 26 -27.84 26.35 27.93
N THR A 27 -27.74 27.41 28.71
CA THR A 27 -26.60 27.86 29.50
C THR A 27 -26.28 26.83 30.60
N MET A 28 -25.16 26.13 30.47
CA MET A 28 -24.56 25.37 31.58
C MET A 28 -23.33 26.07 32.14
N GLN A 29 -23.44 26.51 33.40
CA GLN A 29 -22.32 27.01 34.22
C GLN A 29 -21.34 25.88 34.57
N PRO A 30 -20.05 26.20 34.74
CA PRO A 30 -19.03 25.19 35.07
C PRO A 30 -19.10 24.75 36.55
N ARG A 31 -19.28 23.47 36.79
CA ARG A 31 -19.10 22.84 38.11
C ARG A 31 -17.64 22.54 38.38
N ALA A 32 -17.18 22.95 39.57
CA ALA A 32 -15.86 22.63 40.12
C ALA A 32 -15.64 21.12 40.36
N PRO A 33 -14.42 20.62 40.31
CA PRO A 33 -14.13 19.19 40.50
C PRO A 33 -14.25 18.79 41.98
N ALA A 34 -14.98 17.70 42.23
CA ALA A 34 -15.11 17.10 43.56
C ALA A 34 -13.79 16.37 43.93
N ALA A 35 -13.43 16.56 45.21
CA ALA A 35 -12.25 15.95 45.82
C ALA A 35 -12.34 14.41 45.94
N VAL A 36 -11.23 13.73 45.65
CA VAL A 36 -11.05 12.28 45.82
C VAL A 36 -10.61 12.02 47.25
N PRO A 37 -11.26 11.13 47.99
CA PRO A 37 -10.77 10.73 49.33
C PRO A 37 -9.62 9.72 49.22
N PRO A 38 -8.67 9.72 50.21
CA PRO A 38 -7.54 8.79 50.22
C PRO A 38 -7.88 7.45 50.89
N ASP A 39 -7.14 6.43 50.46
CA ASP A 39 -6.89 5.14 51.10
C ASP A 39 -7.92 4.00 50.96
N ALA A 40 -7.50 3.04 50.12
CA ALA A 40 -7.60 1.63 50.45
C ALA A 40 -6.49 0.84 49.76
N ARG A 41 -5.30 0.86 50.34
CA ARG A 41 -4.29 -0.17 50.06
C ARG A 41 -4.66 -1.40 50.90
N ASN A 42 -5.13 -2.44 50.24
CA ASN A 42 -4.79 -3.84 50.64
C ASN A 42 -5.43 -4.85 49.67
N GLY A 43 -4.61 -5.75 49.24
CA GLY A 43 -5.06 -7.10 48.99
C GLY A 43 -4.95 -7.64 47.58
N ALA A 44 -4.11 -8.60 47.45
CA ALA A 44 -4.05 -9.63 46.44
C ALA A 44 -3.36 -9.28 45.10
N ARG A 45 -2.04 -9.35 45.19
CA ARG A 45 -1.16 -9.62 44.04
C ARG A 45 -1.50 -11.02 43.49
N VAL A 46 -2.47 -11.12 42.56
CA VAL A 46 -2.63 -12.31 41.76
C VAL A 46 -1.42 -12.35 40.83
N LYS A 47 -0.49 -13.24 41.09
CA LYS A 47 0.58 -13.61 40.16
C LYS A 47 -0.12 -14.33 38.99
N ALA A 48 -0.50 -13.57 37.97
CA ALA A 48 -0.70 -14.14 36.65
C ALA A 48 0.69 -14.55 36.16
N GLN A 49 1.00 -15.82 36.27
CA GLN A 49 2.09 -16.45 35.54
C GLN A 49 1.63 -16.50 34.06
N ASN A 50 1.71 -15.37 33.38
CA ASN A 50 1.70 -15.36 31.92
C ASN A 50 3.08 -15.86 31.47
N ALA A 51 3.19 -17.15 31.23
CA ALA A 51 4.23 -17.66 30.37
C ALA A 51 4.06 -16.91 29.04
N ALA A 52 5.00 -16.04 28.71
CA ALA A 52 5.03 -15.40 27.40
C ALA A 52 5.04 -16.50 26.36
N PRO A 53 4.20 -16.43 25.30
CA PRO A 53 4.22 -17.42 24.24
C PRO A 53 5.66 -17.50 23.71
N GLN A 54 6.19 -18.71 23.61
CA GLN A 54 7.50 -18.96 23.01
C GLN A 54 7.49 -18.38 21.59
N GLY A 55 8.38 -17.44 21.29
CA GLY A 55 8.49 -16.82 19.97
C GLY A 55 8.12 -15.34 19.89
N VAL A 56 7.97 -14.64 21.01
CA VAL A 56 7.77 -13.18 20.97
C VAL A 56 9.01 -12.50 20.40
N TYR A 57 8.84 -11.79 19.28
CA TYR A 57 9.87 -10.95 18.68
C TYR A 57 10.48 -10.00 19.73
N ARG A 58 11.79 -10.08 19.88
CA ARG A 58 12.58 -9.12 20.67
C ARG A 58 13.30 -8.17 19.72
N PRO A 59 13.27 -6.86 19.92
CA PRO A 59 13.91 -5.89 19.01
C PRO A 59 15.39 -6.14 18.70
N ASN A 60 16.07 -6.92 19.55
CA ASN A 60 17.47 -7.30 19.38
C ASN A 60 17.67 -8.67 18.70
N ASP A 61 16.61 -9.46 18.49
CA ASP A 61 16.69 -10.76 17.79
C ASP A 61 16.61 -10.56 16.28
N ASN A 62 17.33 -9.61 15.83
CA ASN A 62 17.21 -8.97 14.55
C ASN A 62 17.80 -9.78 13.36
N PHE A 63 18.10 -11.04 13.49
CA PHE A 63 18.68 -11.84 12.39
C PHE A 63 17.68 -12.88 11.89
N LEU A 64 17.50 -12.93 10.54
CA LEU A 64 16.95 -14.12 9.92
C LEU A 64 17.95 -15.26 10.18
N THR A 65 17.56 -16.18 11.02
CA THR A 65 18.35 -17.39 11.20
C THR A 65 18.13 -18.33 10.02
N PRO A 66 19.04 -19.28 9.74
CA PRO A 66 18.86 -20.26 8.65
C PRO A 66 17.54 -21.04 8.70
N ASN A 67 16.88 -21.09 9.87
CA ASN A 67 15.63 -21.80 10.07
C ASN A 67 14.39 -20.92 9.87
N MET A 68 14.54 -19.58 9.76
CA MET A 68 13.43 -18.65 9.55
C MET A 68 13.16 -18.46 8.06
N ARG A 69 12.48 -19.41 7.44
CA ARG A 69 12.11 -19.35 6.01
C ARG A 69 10.66 -19.68 5.76
N SER A 70 10.14 -19.18 4.66
CA SER A 70 8.81 -19.56 4.18
C SER A 70 8.79 -21.02 3.72
N PRO A 71 7.67 -21.73 3.91
CA PRO A 71 6.35 -21.20 4.35
C PRO A 71 6.12 -21.19 5.87
N GLU A 72 7.05 -21.70 6.70
CA GLU A 72 6.90 -21.80 8.17
C GLU A 72 7.01 -20.42 8.83
N TYR A 73 7.78 -19.53 8.25
CA TYR A 73 7.96 -18.13 8.70
C TYR A 73 7.59 -17.17 7.58
N VAL A 74 7.04 -16.05 7.97
CA VAL A 74 6.79 -14.91 7.08
C VAL A 74 7.33 -13.64 7.74
N GLN A 75 7.79 -12.69 6.93
CA GLN A 75 8.00 -11.34 7.43
C GLN A 75 6.69 -10.56 7.35
N MET A 76 6.45 -9.64 8.26
CA MET A 76 5.33 -8.71 8.19
C MET A 76 5.79 -7.28 8.48
N SER A 77 5.04 -6.30 7.98
CA SER A 77 5.34 -4.91 8.30
C SER A 77 5.25 -4.67 9.82
N THR A 78 6.11 -3.83 10.36
CA THR A 78 6.05 -3.41 11.78
C THR A 78 4.65 -2.92 12.17
N ALA A 79 3.96 -2.21 11.26
CA ALA A 79 2.59 -1.76 11.49
C ALA A 79 1.62 -2.94 11.70
N ALA A 80 1.75 -4.01 10.92
CA ALA A 80 0.94 -5.21 11.08
C ALA A 80 1.28 -5.94 12.41
N ALA A 81 2.56 -6.05 12.75
CA ALA A 81 2.99 -6.68 13.99
C ALA A 81 2.48 -5.93 15.24
N ILE A 82 2.49 -4.59 15.21
CA ILE A 82 1.89 -3.76 16.27
C ILE A 82 0.37 -3.95 16.32
N THR A 83 -0.31 -3.96 15.18
CA THR A 83 -1.77 -4.14 15.09
C THR A 83 -2.21 -5.51 15.61
N LEU A 84 -1.41 -6.57 15.40
CA LEU A 84 -1.63 -7.91 15.97
C LEU A 84 -1.29 -8.03 17.46
N GLY A 85 -0.65 -7.02 18.05
CA GLY A 85 -0.16 -7.09 19.43
C GLY A 85 1.09 -7.99 19.63
N ILE A 86 1.72 -8.42 18.54
CA ILE A 86 2.98 -9.19 18.57
C ILE A 86 4.15 -8.28 19.01
N MET A 87 4.10 -7.02 18.59
CA MET A 87 5.07 -6.00 18.96
C MET A 87 4.42 -4.85 19.73
N SER A 88 5.11 -4.33 20.74
CA SER A 88 4.73 -3.06 21.35
C SER A 88 5.15 -1.89 20.48
N GLY A 89 4.28 -0.89 20.32
CA GLY A 89 4.60 0.30 19.54
C GLY A 89 3.43 1.27 19.40
N TYR A 90 3.75 2.47 18.94
CA TYR A 90 2.78 3.51 18.62
C TYR A 90 2.96 3.97 17.18
N MET A 91 1.85 4.10 16.47
CA MET A 91 1.86 4.73 15.16
C MET A 91 1.36 6.16 15.25
N HIS A 92 2.01 7.06 14.51
CA HIS A 92 1.64 8.48 14.49
C HIS A 92 0.14 8.65 14.18
N ARG A 93 -0.54 9.49 14.97
CA ARG A 93 -1.98 9.77 14.87
C ARG A 93 -2.86 8.52 15.01
N THR A 94 -2.42 7.56 15.81
CA THR A 94 -3.18 6.33 16.10
C THR A 94 -3.58 5.55 14.85
N SER A 95 -2.83 5.69 13.75
CA SER A 95 -3.07 4.88 12.56
C SER A 95 -2.81 3.40 12.87
N CYS A 96 -3.61 2.54 12.28
CA CYS A 96 -3.39 1.10 12.29
C CYS A 96 -3.46 0.59 10.86
N THR A 97 -2.85 -0.55 10.56
CA THR A 97 -3.04 -1.15 9.25
C THR A 97 -4.28 -2.05 9.23
N ARG A 98 -5.05 -1.96 8.15
CA ARG A 98 -6.18 -2.86 7.87
C ARG A 98 -5.80 -3.99 6.93
N CYS A 99 -4.58 -3.96 6.38
CA CYS A 99 -4.03 -5.05 5.61
C CYS A 99 -2.89 -5.72 6.37
N LEU A 100 -3.02 -7.03 6.57
CA LEU A 100 -1.92 -7.86 7.03
C LEU A 100 -0.96 -8.08 5.86
N ASN A 101 0.07 -7.24 5.77
CA ASN A 101 1.08 -7.36 4.74
C ASN A 101 2.12 -8.40 5.15
N LEU A 102 2.14 -9.52 4.45
CA LEU A 102 3.14 -10.57 4.59
C LEU A 102 4.15 -10.50 3.45
N LEU A 103 5.40 -10.80 3.74
CA LEU A 103 6.48 -10.96 2.78
C LEU A 103 7.08 -12.35 2.95
N LEU A 104 7.19 -13.11 1.86
CA LEU A 104 7.93 -14.36 1.87
C LEU A 104 9.38 -14.08 2.22
N THR A 105 9.96 -14.95 3.03
CA THR A 105 11.31 -14.72 3.57
C THR A 105 12.21 -15.96 3.40
N TYR A 106 13.45 -15.67 3.07
CA TYR A 106 14.50 -16.70 2.89
C TYR A 106 15.82 -16.13 3.41
N PRO A 107 16.61 -16.91 4.16
CA PRO A 107 17.93 -16.49 4.64
C PRO A 107 18.89 -16.10 3.50
N GLU A 108 18.70 -16.69 2.34
CA GLU A 108 19.49 -16.42 1.13
C GLU A 108 19.16 -15.06 0.51
N GLY A 109 18.03 -14.46 0.90
CA GLY A 109 17.56 -13.18 0.40
C GLY A 109 16.93 -13.22 -1.00
N CYS A 110 16.64 -12.06 -1.55
CA CYS A 110 16.10 -11.89 -2.90
C CYS A 110 17.20 -12.08 -3.96
N ARG A 111 16.89 -12.78 -5.06
CA ARG A 111 17.81 -12.96 -6.20
C ARG A 111 17.76 -11.84 -7.23
N ALA A 112 16.80 -10.94 -7.10
CA ALA A 112 16.71 -9.74 -7.95
C ALA A 112 17.67 -8.64 -7.47
N ASN A 113 17.90 -7.66 -8.34
CA ASN A 113 18.80 -6.55 -8.08
C ASN A 113 18.15 -5.19 -8.40
N CYS A 114 16.87 -5.01 -8.00
CA CYS A 114 16.16 -3.78 -8.25
C CYS A 114 16.87 -2.58 -7.60
N ALA A 115 17.18 -1.55 -8.38
CA ALA A 115 18.03 -0.42 -7.98
C ALA A 115 17.51 0.38 -6.77
N TYR A 116 16.21 0.37 -6.53
CA TYR A 116 15.51 1.10 -5.48
C TYR A 116 15.23 0.27 -4.22
N CYS A 117 15.55 -1.02 -4.22
CA CYS A 117 15.06 -1.96 -3.22
C CYS A 117 16.12 -2.28 -2.15
N GLY A 118 15.75 -2.15 -0.88
CA GLY A 118 16.60 -2.55 0.25
C GLY A 118 16.88 -4.06 0.33
N LEU A 119 16.13 -4.90 -0.42
CA LEU A 119 16.35 -6.36 -0.52
C LEU A 119 17.19 -6.75 -1.75
N ALA A 120 17.70 -5.79 -2.51
CA ALA A 120 18.47 -6.05 -3.72
C ALA A 120 19.71 -6.92 -3.44
N ARG A 121 20.01 -7.84 -4.36
CA ARG A 121 21.12 -8.81 -4.22
C ARG A 121 22.49 -8.17 -4.01
N HIS A 122 22.76 -7.05 -4.69
CA HIS A 122 24.06 -6.37 -4.71
C HIS A 122 24.03 -5.00 -4.03
N ARG A 123 23.32 -4.89 -2.91
CA ARG A 123 23.30 -3.65 -2.13
C ARG A 123 24.57 -3.49 -1.29
N GLU A 124 24.95 -2.26 -0.99
CA GLU A 124 26.15 -1.90 -0.23
C GLU A 124 25.91 -1.73 1.30
N ALA A 125 24.67 -1.86 1.78
CA ALA A 125 24.37 -1.70 3.20
C ALA A 125 24.83 -2.92 4.02
N GLU A 126 25.04 -2.70 5.32
CA GLU A 126 25.24 -3.80 6.26
C GLU A 126 24.09 -4.81 6.12
N ARG A 127 24.43 -6.08 5.96
CA ARG A 127 23.50 -7.18 5.69
C ARG A 127 22.29 -7.17 6.64
N ASN A 128 22.52 -6.86 7.93
CA ASN A 128 21.48 -6.83 8.96
C ASN A 128 20.43 -5.73 8.77
N TYR A 129 20.84 -4.55 8.34
CA TYR A 129 19.93 -3.44 8.09
C TYR A 129 19.08 -3.72 6.85
N ALA A 130 19.71 -4.17 5.80
CA ALA A 130 19.11 -4.32 4.51
C ALA A 130 18.18 -5.53 4.40
N ASP A 131 18.44 -6.62 5.14
CA ASP A 131 17.59 -7.82 5.13
C ASP A 131 16.19 -7.58 5.72
N ARG A 132 15.98 -6.40 6.33
CA ARG A 132 14.76 -6.09 7.06
C ARG A 132 14.03 -4.87 6.59
N ASN A 133 14.72 -3.98 5.88
CA ASN A 133 14.18 -2.75 5.40
C ASN A 133 13.58 -2.97 4.02
N PHE A 134 12.28 -3.14 4.01
CA PHE A 134 11.48 -3.16 2.79
C PHE A 134 10.47 -2.03 2.88
N ILE A 135 10.45 -1.15 1.85
CA ILE A 135 9.62 0.05 1.85
C ILE A 135 9.73 0.84 3.18
N ARG A 136 10.92 1.28 3.55
CA ARG A 136 11.26 2.16 4.67
C ARG A 136 10.99 1.66 6.09
N VAL A 137 10.35 0.55 6.30
CA VAL A 137 10.01 0.00 7.62
C VAL A 137 10.65 -1.38 7.84
N ASP A 138 10.86 -1.74 9.10
CA ASP A 138 11.35 -3.06 9.45
C ASP A 138 10.27 -4.12 9.22
N TRP A 139 10.73 -5.32 8.89
CA TRP A 139 9.87 -6.47 8.61
C TRP A 139 10.33 -7.66 9.46
N PRO A 140 9.89 -7.76 10.73
CA PRO A 140 10.21 -8.90 11.58
C PRO A 140 9.70 -10.21 11.00
N ALA A 141 10.50 -11.28 11.16
CA ALA A 141 10.11 -12.63 10.82
C ALA A 141 9.32 -13.26 11.97
N ILE A 142 8.15 -13.80 11.67
CA ILE A 142 7.20 -14.37 12.64
C ILE A 142 6.80 -15.78 12.18
N PRO A 143 6.63 -16.76 13.10
CA PRO A 143 6.04 -18.04 12.75
C PRO A 143 4.67 -17.86 12.12
N TYR A 144 4.45 -18.43 10.94
CA TYR A 144 3.20 -18.19 10.19
C TYR A 144 1.97 -18.75 10.92
N ASP A 145 2.09 -19.88 11.59
CA ASP A 145 1.00 -20.45 12.38
C ASP A 145 0.55 -19.52 13.53
N GLN A 146 1.47 -18.82 14.18
CA GLN A 146 1.15 -17.83 15.20
C GLN A 146 0.28 -16.71 14.63
N VAL A 147 0.60 -16.24 13.43
CA VAL A 147 -0.18 -15.19 12.75
C VAL A 147 -1.61 -15.68 12.45
N ILE A 148 -1.72 -16.90 11.90
CA ILE A 148 -3.01 -17.54 11.60
C ILE A 148 -3.83 -17.71 12.88
N ASP A 149 -3.23 -18.24 13.96
CA ASP A 149 -3.92 -18.50 15.21
C ASP A 149 -4.53 -17.24 15.83
N ILE A 150 -3.77 -16.13 15.81
CA ILE A 150 -4.24 -14.84 16.32
C ILE A 150 -5.45 -14.37 15.52
N VAL A 151 -5.36 -14.36 14.17
CA VAL A 151 -6.46 -13.85 13.35
C VAL A 151 -7.65 -14.79 13.32
N ALA A 152 -7.44 -16.11 13.23
CA ALA A 152 -8.52 -17.11 13.24
C ALA A 152 -9.33 -17.09 14.55
N SER A 153 -8.68 -16.81 15.68
CA SER A 153 -9.36 -16.67 17.00
C SER A 153 -9.98 -15.29 17.22
N GLY A 154 -9.87 -14.36 16.27
CA GLY A 154 -10.34 -12.98 16.44
C GLY A 154 -9.45 -12.13 17.35
N GLY A 155 -8.21 -12.55 17.61
CA GLY A 155 -7.26 -11.84 18.46
C GLY A 155 -6.79 -10.49 17.87
N ASP A 156 -7.00 -10.29 16.58
CA ASP A 156 -6.81 -8.99 15.90
C ASP A 156 -7.95 -7.99 16.18
N GLY A 157 -9.04 -8.43 16.85
CA GLY A 157 -10.24 -7.61 17.08
C GLY A 157 -10.98 -7.23 15.79
N GLY A 158 -10.84 -8.01 14.72
CA GLY A 158 -11.48 -7.77 13.42
C GLY A 158 -10.85 -6.60 12.63
N ARG A 159 -9.66 -6.16 13.00
CA ARG A 159 -8.99 -4.99 12.38
C ARG A 159 -8.52 -5.26 10.96
N PHE A 160 -8.20 -6.53 10.64
CA PHE A 160 -7.77 -6.86 9.29
C PHE A 160 -8.95 -7.07 8.35
N HIS A 161 -8.93 -6.30 7.28
CA HIS A 161 -9.90 -6.33 6.19
C HIS A 161 -9.35 -7.03 4.96
N ARG A 162 -8.05 -7.28 4.92
CA ARG A 162 -7.35 -8.01 3.86
C ARG A 162 -6.02 -8.58 4.37
N MET A 163 -5.61 -9.69 3.81
CA MET A 163 -4.24 -10.18 3.88
C MET A 163 -3.59 -10.06 2.50
N CYS A 164 -2.32 -9.66 2.43
CA CYS A 164 -1.54 -9.60 1.21
C CYS A 164 -0.29 -10.46 1.35
N ILE A 165 -0.10 -11.41 0.43
CA ILE A 165 1.14 -12.19 0.32
C ILE A 165 2.02 -11.51 -0.73
N SER A 166 3.16 -10.96 -0.30
CA SER A 166 4.15 -10.36 -1.18
C SER A 166 5.29 -11.33 -1.45
N MET A 167 5.62 -11.52 -2.72
CA MET A 167 6.69 -12.40 -3.16
C MET A 167 8.01 -11.64 -3.26
N ILE A 168 9.12 -12.35 -2.99
CA ILE A 168 10.46 -11.92 -3.44
C ILE A 168 10.93 -12.86 -4.55
N THR A 169 11.93 -12.47 -5.31
CA THR A 169 12.49 -13.33 -6.37
C THR A 169 13.37 -14.42 -5.75
N HIS A 170 12.80 -15.60 -5.65
CA HIS A 170 13.44 -16.79 -5.08
C HIS A 170 12.89 -18.06 -5.74
N PRO A 171 13.67 -19.15 -5.93
CA PRO A 171 13.20 -20.37 -6.60
C PRO A 171 12.00 -21.05 -5.94
N ARG A 172 11.80 -20.82 -4.64
CA ARG A 172 10.68 -21.40 -3.88
C ARG A 172 9.47 -20.48 -3.76
N SER A 173 9.57 -19.21 -4.21
CA SER A 173 8.53 -18.22 -3.90
C SER A 173 7.17 -18.59 -4.48
N ASP A 174 7.12 -19.19 -5.65
CA ASP A 174 5.86 -19.57 -6.30
C ASP A 174 5.18 -20.71 -5.52
N GLU A 175 5.93 -21.74 -5.13
CA GLU A 175 5.41 -22.85 -4.33
C GLU A 175 5.03 -22.42 -2.91
N ASP A 176 5.90 -21.69 -2.22
CA ASP A 176 5.65 -21.25 -0.86
C ASP A 176 4.46 -20.28 -0.80
N THR A 177 4.21 -19.47 -1.86
CA THR A 177 2.98 -18.65 -1.99
C THR A 177 1.72 -19.52 -1.96
N ARG A 178 1.71 -20.64 -2.70
CA ARG A 178 0.57 -21.57 -2.70
C ARG A 178 0.33 -22.17 -1.32
N VAL A 179 1.39 -22.60 -0.65
CA VAL A 179 1.31 -23.18 0.69
C VAL A 179 0.77 -22.17 1.70
N VAL A 180 1.31 -20.95 1.69
CA VAL A 180 0.88 -19.86 2.58
C VAL A 180 -0.58 -19.50 2.31
N LEU A 181 -0.98 -19.34 1.04
CA LEU A 181 -2.35 -19.05 0.65
C LEU A 181 -3.33 -20.12 1.11
N LYS A 182 -3.04 -21.39 0.78
CA LYS A 182 -3.88 -22.53 1.12
C LYS A 182 -4.12 -22.62 2.64
N LYS A 183 -3.05 -22.54 3.42
CA LYS A 183 -3.09 -22.62 4.88
C LYS A 183 -3.92 -21.48 5.50
N TRP A 184 -3.85 -20.26 4.92
CA TRP A 184 -4.69 -19.15 5.35
C TRP A 184 -6.15 -19.39 5.03
N VAL A 185 -6.47 -19.70 3.78
CA VAL A 185 -7.86 -19.88 3.33
C VAL A 185 -8.56 -21.04 4.05
N GLU A 186 -7.83 -22.06 4.43
CA GLU A 186 -8.40 -23.18 5.24
C GLU A 186 -8.81 -22.73 6.64
N ARG A 187 -8.10 -21.82 7.28
CA ARG A 187 -8.27 -21.46 8.70
C ARG A 187 -8.89 -20.09 8.93
N VAL A 188 -8.71 -19.12 8.02
CA VAL A 188 -9.21 -17.75 8.16
C VAL A 188 -10.18 -17.45 7.03
N LYS A 189 -11.49 -17.57 7.30
CA LYS A 189 -12.53 -17.42 6.27
C LYS A 189 -13.01 -15.99 6.04
N HIS A 190 -12.77 -15.10 6.98
CA HIS A 190 -13.37 -13.76 7.02
C HIS A 190 -12.43 -12.65 6.53
N VAL A 191 -11.20 -12.97 6.17
CA VAL A 191 -10.22 -12.01 5.65
C VAL A 191 -9.76 -12.46 4.26
N PRO A 192 -10.18 -11.75 3.19
CA PRO A 192 -9.81 -12.09 1.82
C PRO A 192 -8.32 -11.87 1.56
N VAL A 193 -7.78 -12.57 0.57
CA VAL A 193 -6.34 -12.58 0.27
C VAL A 193 -6.05 -11.94 -1.06
N SER A 194 -5.06 -11.04 -1.10
CA SER A 194 -4.44 -10.59 -2.35
C SER A 194 -3.02 -11.14 -2.48
N ILE A 195 -2.62 -11.39 -3.71
CA ILE A 195 -1.24 -11.77 -4.07
C ILE A 195 -0.56 -10.55 -4.69
N LEU A 196 0.61 -10.19 -4.19
CA LEU A 196 1.52 -9.26 -4.85
C LEU A 196 2.68 -10.06 -5.44
N SER A 197 2.65 -10.24 -6.75
CA SER A 197 3.56 -11.12 -7.46
C SER A 197 4.78 -10.40 -8.03
N ASN A 198 5.91 -11.15 -8.07
CA ASN A 198 7.04 -10.91 -8.95
C ASN A 198 7.02 -12.00 -10.04
N PRO A 199 6.34 -11.78 -11.18
CA PRO A 199 5.97 -12.86 -12.09
C PRO A 199 7.12 -13.36 -13.00
N THR A 200 8.37 -13.22 -12.58
CA THR A 200 9.55 -13.57 -13.39
C THR A 200 9.53 -15.01 -13.88
N THR A 201 9.08 -15.94 -13.04
CA THR A 201 9.00 -17.38 -13.32
C THR A 201 7.58 -17.88 -13.53
N MET A 202 6.58 -17.04 -13.24
CA MET A 202 5.17 -17.42 -13.29
C MET A 202 4.65 -17.59 -14.72
N THR A 203 3.67 -18.46 -14.86
CA THR A 203 2.89 -18.69 -16.08
C THR A 203 1.42 -18.32 -15.84
N ARG A 204 0.63 -18.31 -16.92
CA ARG A 204 -0.83 -18.16 -16.82
C ARG A 204 -1.46 -19.26 -15.94
N LEU A 205 -0.93 -20.48 -15.96
CA LEU A 205 -1.45 -21.58 -15.13
C LEU A 205 -1.23 -21.31 -13.65
N ASP A 206 -0.10 -20.72 -13.27
CA ASP A 206 0.16 -20.34 -11.88
C ASP A 206 -0.84 -19.30 -11.38
N VAL A 207 -1.19 -18.32 -12.21
CA VAL A 207 -2.21 -17.30 -11.90
C VAL A 207 -3.59 -17.94 -11.71
N GLN A 208 -3.95 -18.90 -12.58
CA GLN A 208 -5.21 -19.63 -12.49
C GLN A 208 -5.28 -20.51 -11.25
N GLU A 209 -4.19 -21.17 -10.90
CA GLU A 209 -4.08 -22.01 -9.70
C GLU A 209 -4.24 -21.18 -8.44
N LEU A 210 -3.57 -20.02 -8.33
CA LEU A 210 -3.71 -19.12 -7.17
C LEU A 210 -5.15 -18.63 -6.99
N LYS A 211 -5.87 -18.33 -8.07
CA LYS A 211 -7.30 -18.03 -7.99
C LYS A 211 -8.10 -19.23 -7.49
N GLY A 212 -7.83 -20.43 -8.01
CA GLY A 212 -8.49 -21.66 -7.58
C GLY A 212 -8.24 -22.00 -6.09
N LEU A 213 -7.07 -21.64 -5.56
CA LEU A 213 -6.71 -21.78 -4.15
C LEU A 213 -7.40 -20.75 -3.24
N GLY A 214 -8.06 -19.74 -3.80
CA GLY A 214 -8.84 -18.76 -3.04
C GLY A 214 -8.23 -17.36 -2.95
N ALA A 215 -7.26 -17.01 -3.81
CA ALA A 215 -6.84 -15.63 -3.96
C ALA A 215 -8.00 -14.78 -4.52
N ASP A 216 -8.28 -13.64 -3.86
CA ASP A 216 -9.37 -12.74 -4.22
C ASP A 216 -8.92 -11.67 -5.22
N ILE A 217 -7.71 -11.16 -5.07
CA ILE A 217 -7.10 -10.15 -5.94
C ILE A 217 -5.67 -10.57 -6.31
N PHE A 218 -5.29 -10.31 -7.55
CA PHE A 218 -3.93 -10.52 -8.02
C PHE A 218 -3.30 -9.21 -8.49
N THR A 219 -2.12 -8.87 -7.95
CA THR A 219 -1.40 -7.66 -8.32
C THR A 219 0.02 -7.99 -8.79
N VAL A 220 0.49 -7.23 -9.75
CA VAL A 220 1.84 -7.34 -10.31
C VAL A 220 2.70 -6.20 -9.79
N ALA A 221 3.86 -6.52 -9.21
CA ALA A 221 4.85 -5.51 -8.81
C ALA A 221 5.60 -5.01 -10.06
N LEU A 222 4.90 -4.26 -10.93
CA LEU A 222 5.49 -3.67 -12.15
C LEU A 222 6.53 -2.61 -11.77
N ASP A 223 6.21 -1.80 -10.76
CA ASP A 223 7.02 -0.78 -10.10
C ASP A 223 7.47 0.38 -11.00
N ALA A 224 7.71 0.18 -12.29
CA ALA A 224 8.09 1.23 -13.24
C ALA A 224 6.91 1.66 -14.13
N CYS A 225 6.96 2.90 -14.62
CA CYS A 225 5.88 3.49 -15.41
C CYS A 225 6.13 3.43 -16.92
N ASN A 226 7.31 3.00 -17.35
CA ASN A 226 7.61 2.70 -18.75
C ASN A 226 8.75 1.67 -18.83
N ARG A 227 8.95 1.11 -20.04
CA ARG A 227 9.96 0.07 -20.29
C ARG A 227 11.39 0.57 -20.01
N GLU A 228 11.73 1.79 -20.37
CA GLU A 228 13.08 2.32 -20.18
C GLU A 228 13.45 2.39 -18.69
N VAL A 229 12.57 2.95 -17.87
CA VAL A 229 12.75 3.01 -16.42
C VAL A 229 12.79 1.60 -15.83
N PHE A 230 11.91 0.68 -16.29
CA PHE A 230 11.92 -0.71 -15.85
C PHE A 230 13.28 -1.36 -16.12
N ASP A 231 13.75 -1.31 -17.36
CA ASP A 231 15.01 -1.98 -17.73
C ASP A 231 16.19 -1.39 -16.96
N ARG A 232 16.23 -0.07 -16.78
CA ARG A 232 17.30 0.63 -16.04
C ARG A 232 17.29 0.34 -14.54
N THR A 233 16.13 0.20 -13.93
CA THR A 233 16.01 0.13 -12.46
C THR A 233 15.67 -1.25 -11.91
N ARG A 234 15.07 -2.12 -12.74
CA ARG A 234 14.55 -3.43 -12.32
C ARG A 234 14.94 -4.57 -13.26
N GLY A 235 15.20 -4.28 -14.54
CA GLY A 235 15.45 -5.23 -15.59
C GLY A 235 16.94 -5.49 -15.85
N SER A 236 17.28 -5.60 -17.13
CA SER A 236 18.62 -5.95 -17.61
C SER A 236 19.69 -4.92 -17.23
N GLY A 237 19.34 -3.64 -17.15
CA GLY A 237 20.27 -2.56 -16.78
C GLY A 237 20.90 -2.71 -15.39
N VAL A 238 20.25 -3.44 -14.49
CA VAL A 238 20.76 -3.77 -13.15
C VAL A 238 21.05 -5.26 -12.98
N GLN A 239 21.19 -5.99 -14.07
CA GLN A 239 21.45 -7.45 -14.07
C GLN A 239 20.40 -8.24 -13.27
N SER A 240 19.15 -7.81 -13.31
CA SER A 240 18.02 -8.46 -12.66
C SER A 240 17.32 -9.41 -13.65
N PRO A 241 16.67 -10.49 -13.19
CA PRO A 241 16.00 -11.45 -14.08
C PRO A 241 14.64 -11.00 -14.60
N HIS A 242 14.20 -9.80 -14.25
CA HIS A 242 12.87 -9.30 -14.60
C HIS A 242 12.80 -8.82 -16.05
N SER A 243 11.66 -9.03 -16.68
CA SER A 243 11.38 -8.62 -18.05
C SER A 243 10.06 -7.85 -18.09
N TRP A 244 10.05 -6.68 -18.71
CA TRP A 244 8.84 -5.87 -18.92
C TRP A 244 7.73 -6.67 -19.60
N ASP A 245 8.05 -7.37 -20.69
CA ASP A 245 7.07 -8.14 -21.46
C ASP A 245 6.46 -9.26 -20.63
N LYS A 246 7.27 -9.94 -19.81
CA LYS A 246 6.78 -10.99 -18.91
C LYS A 246 5.83 -10.45 -17.83
N TYR A 247 6.09 -9.25 -17.31
CA TYR A 247 5.23 -8.61 -16.32
C TYR A 247 3.88 -8.22 -16.91
N TRP A 248 3.89 -7.71 -18.14
CA TRP A 248 2.66 -7.41 -18.87
C TRP A 248 1.89 -8.66 -19.29
N GLU A 249 2.58 -9.73 -19.75
CA GLU A 249 1.95 -11.03 -20.03
C GLU A 249 1.14 -11.53 -18.82
N ILE A 250 1.72 -11.47 -17.63
CA ILE A 250 1.06 -11.94 -16.41
C ILE A 250 -0.04 -10.96 -15.95
N LEU A 251 0.13 -9.66 -16.16
CA LEU A 251 -0.93 -8.69 -15.88
C LEU A 251 -2.17 -8.91 -16.77
N HIS A 252 -1.97 -9.18 -18.05
CA HIS A 252 -3.05 -9.57 -18.97
C HIS A 252 -3.71 -10.89 -18.55
N ALA A 253 -2.92 -11.88 -18.18
CA ALA A 253 -3.46 -13.15 -17.67
C ALA A 253 -4.29 -12.92 -16.39
N ALA A 254 -3.84 -12.03 -15.48
CA ALA A 254 -4.59 -11.67 -14.28
C ALA A 254 -5.91 -10.98 -14.61
N ALA A 255 -5.93 -10.05 -15.58
CA ALA A 255 -7.14 -9.39 -16.06
C ALA A 255 -8.19 -10.39 -16.55
N GLU A 256 -7.80 -11.34 -17.39
CA GLU A 256 -8.69 -12.36 -17.91
C GLU A 256 -9.17 -13.36 -16.85
N ILE A 257 -8.27 -13.77 -15.92
CA ILE A 257 -8.56 -14.80 -14.93
C ILE A 257 -9.35 -14.22 -13.76
N PHE A 258 -8.93 -13.08 -13.18
CA PHE A 258 -9.57 -12.48 -12.01
C PHE A 258 -10.77 -11.61 -12.38
N GLY A 259 -10.76 -10.99 -13.55
CA GLY A 259 -11.79 -10.09 -14.03
C GLY A 259 -11.63 -8.67 -13.51
N PRO A 260 -12.49 -7.74 -13.96
CA PRO A 260 -12.43 -6.33 -13.59
C PRO A 260 -12.45 -6.13 -12.07
N GLU A 261 -11.76 -5.10 -11.60
CA GLU A 261 -11.65 -4.69 -10.18
C GLU A 261 -10.93 -5.71 -9.27
N ARG A 262 -10.47 -6.86 -9.82
CA ARG A 262 -9.84 -7.94 -9.04
C ARG A 262 -8.36 -8.16 -9.39
N PHE A 263 -7.77 -7.22 -10.11
CA PHE A 263 -6.35 -7.23 -10.40
C PHE A 263 -5.80 -5.80 -10.45
N GLY A 264 -4.48 -5.66 -10.48
CA GLY A 264 -3.83 -4.37 -10.60
C GLY A 264 -2.32 -4.45 -10.66
N ALA A 265 -1.67 -3.28 -10.66
CA ALA A 265 -0.23 -3.20 -10.63
C ALA A 265 0.26 -2.18 -9.59
N HIS A 266 1.43 -2.46 -9.01
CA HIS A 266 2.18 -1.49 -8.21
C HIS A 266 3.03 -0.63 -9.12
N LEU A 267 3.07 0.67 -8.85
CA LEU A 267 3.89 1.67 -9.55
C LEU A 267 4.63 2.51 -8.52
N ILE A 268 5.93 2.74 -8.74
CA ILE A 268 6.74 3.66 -7.95
C ILE A 268 6.96 4.92 -8.78
N VAL A 269 6.65 6.08 -8.22
CA VAL A 269 6.77 7.38 -8.89
C VAL A 269 7.98 8.13 -8.34
N GLY A 270 8.82 8.65 -9.23
CA GLY A 270 10.02 9.43 -8.92
C GLY A 270 11.33 8.72 -9.25
N MET A 271 11.31 7.73 -10.14
CA MET A 271 12.50 7.00 -10.60
C MET A 271 13.06 7.54 -11.93
N GLY A 272 12.56 8.70 -12.42
CA GLY A 272 13.04 9.36 -13.63
C GLY A 272 12.06 9.35 -14.81
N GLU A 273 10.83 8.85 -14.60
CA GLU A 273 9.71 8.98 -15.54
C GLU A 273 9.07 10.38 -15.45
N THR A 274 8.32 10.74 -16.50
CA THR A 274 7.50 11.96 -16.53
C THR A 274 6.12 11.70 -15.90
N ASP A 275 5.36 12.76 -15.56
CA ASP A 275 3.96 12.62 -15.15
C ASP A 275 3.11 11.95 -16.25
N HIS A 276 3.42 12.27 -17.52
CA HIS A 276 2.75 11.66 -18.67
C HIS A 276 2.99 10.14 -18.73
N ASP A 277 4.23 9.68 -18.48
CA ASP A 277 4.54 8.25 -18.43
C ASP A 277 3.74 7.54 -17.32
N VAL A 278 3.72 8.14 -16.12
CA VAL A 278 2.95 7.59 -14.98
C VAL A 278 1.48 7.45 -15.33
N LEU A 279 0.88 8.51 -15.85
CA LEU A 279 -0.56 8.53 -16.08
C LEU A 279 -0.95 7.71 -17.32
N THR A 280 -0.08 7.57 -18.31
CA THR A 280 -0.23 6.62 -19.42
C THR A 280 -0.28 5.19 -18.89
N GLN A 281 0.61 4.86 -17.96
CA GLN A 281 0.63 3.53 -17.33
C GLN A 281 -0.62 3.28 -16.47
N VAL A 282 -1.07 4.29 -15.72
CA VAL A 282 -2.33 4.23 -14.93
C VAL A 282 -3.51 3.98 -15.86
N GLN A 283 -3.63 4.74 -16.96
CA GLN A 283 -4.70 4.57 -17.93
C GLN A 283 -4.69 3.18 -18.56
N ALA A 284 -3.51 2.68 -18.98
CA ALA A 284 -3.40 1.35 -19.57
C ALA A 284 -3.87 0.23 -18.63
N ILE A 285 -3.57 0.33 -17.33
CA ILE A 285 -4.06 -0.61 -16.32
C ILE A 285 -5.58 -0.48 -16.16
N ARG A 286 -6.10 0.76 -16.14
CA ARG A 286 -7.54 1.02 -16.01
C ARG A 286 -8.33 0.53 -17.21
N ASP A 287 -7.82 0.68 -18.42
CA ASP A 287 -8.45 0.20 -19.67
C ASP A 287 -8.60 -1.32 -19.68
N LEU A 288 -7.73 -2.05 -19.00
CA LEU A 288 -7.88 -3.50 -18.75
C LEU A 288 -8.92 -3.81 -17.66
N GLY A 289 -9.43 -2.80 -16.94
CA GLY A 289 -10.32 -2.95 -15.79
C GLY A 289 -9.61 -3.14 -14.45
N GLY A 290 -8.32 -2.85 -14.38
CA GLY A 290 -7.51 -2.97 -13.16
C GLY A 290 -7.37 -1.65 -12.38
N HIS A 291 -6.61 -1.71 -11.28
CA HIS A 291 -6.28 -0.56 -10.44
C HIS A 291 -4.78 -0.34 -10.30
N SER A 292 -4.39 0.93 -10.20
CA SER A 292 -3.01 1.33 -9.95
C SER A 292 -2.77 1.55 -8.46
N HIS A 293 -1.79 0.85 -7.90
CA HIS A 293 -1.35 1.05 -6.53
C HIS A 293 -0.01 1.79 -6.52
N MET A 294 -0.03 3.08 -6.18
CA MET A 294 1.15 3.93 -6.30
C MET A 294 1.91 4.10 -5.00
N PHE A 295 3.24 4.18 -5.14
CA PHE A 295 4.20 4.50 -4.09
C PHE A 295 5.01 5.72 -4.51
N ALA A 296 5.24 6.63 -3.57
CA ALA A 296 6.27 7.64 -3.75
C ALA A 296 7.65 6.98 -3.61
N PHE A 297 8.55 7.23 -4.56
CA PHE A 297 9.92 6.76 -4.44
C PHE A 297 10.53 7.25 -3.13
N PHE A 298 11.14 6.33 -2.41
CA PHE A 298 11.90 6.58 -1.20
C PHE A 298 13.30 5.96 -1.36
N PRO A 299 14.38 6.75 -1.18
CA PRO A 299 15.75 6.26 -1.31
C PRO A 299 16.09 5.32 -0.16
N GLU A 300 16.01 4.02 -0.40
CA GLU A 300 16.39 3.00 0.58
C GLU A 300 17.91 2.96 0.73
N ARG A 301 18.38 3.08 1.97
CA ARG A 301 19.81 3.09 2.29
C ARG A 301 20.50 1.82 1.79
N GLY A 302 21.61 1.99 1.08
CA GLY A 302 22.41 0.91 0.49
C GLY A 302 21.86 0.33 -0.80
N SER A 303 20.73 0.86 -1.31
CA SER A 303 20.27 0.57 -2.67
C SER A 303 21.06 1.40 -3.69
N LEU A 304 21.05 1.01 -4.96
CA LEU A 304 21.74 1.75 -6.03
C LEU A 304 21.19 3.17 -6.23
N MET A 305 19.97 3.43 -5.77
CA MET A 305 19.30 4.73 -5.90
C MET A 305 19.19 5.50 -4.56
N ASP A 306 19.94 5.12 -3.54
CA ASP A 306 19.88 5.77 -2.22
C ASP A 306 20.37 7.22 -2.19
N HIS A 307 21.13 7.61 -3.22
CA HIS A 307 21.64 8.98 -3.44
C HIS A 307 20.63 9.93 -4.11
N LEU A 308 19.52 9.41 -4.64
CA LEU A 308 18.51 10.22 -5.31
C LEU A 308 17.55 10.86 -4.31
N PRO A 309 17.02 12.06 -4.61
CA PRO A 309 16.00 12.66 -3.76
C PRO A 309 14.66 11.93 -3.91
N PRO A 310 13.82 11.93 -2.87
CA PRO A 310 12.43 11.45 -3.00
C PRO A 310 11.65 12.37 -3.97
N VAL A 311 10.56 11.85 -4.55
CA VAL A 311 9.68 12.63 -5.42
C VAL A 311 9.17 13.90 -4.71
N PRO A 312 9.23 15.09 -5.35
CA PRO A 312 8.71 16.33 -4.78
C PRO A 312 7.23 16.23 -4.41
N ARG A 313 6.83 16.72 -3.23
CA ARG A 313 5.44 16.63 -2.76
C ARG A 313 4.43 17.30 -3.70
N PRO A 314 4.70 18.49 -4.30
CA PRO A 314 3.80 19.06 -5.28
C PRO A 314 3.55 18.15 -6.49
N GLN A 315 4.60 17.55 -7.06
CA GLN A 315 4.49 16.59 -8.16
C GLN A 315 3.70 15.34 -7.72
N TRP A 316 4.04 14.77 -6.57
CA TRP A 316 3.34 13.61 -6.03
C TRP A 316 1.84 13.86 -5.86
N ARG A 317 1.43 15.05 -5.34
CA ARG A 317 0.03 15.39 -5.13
C ARG A 317 -0.77 15.46 -6.43
N ARG A 318 -0.22 16.11 -7.47
CA ARG A 318 -0.92 16.18 -8.75
C ARG A 318 -1.06 14.81 -9.41
N ILE A 319 -0.04 13.94 -9.30
CA ILE A 319 -0.12 12.56 -9.79
C ILE A 319 -1.16 11.74 -9.00
N GLN A 320 -1.18 11.85 -7.66
CA GLN A 320 -2.20 11.18 -6.84
C GLN A 320 -3.62 11.58 -7.25
N LEU A 321 -3.84 12.89 -7.47
CA LEU A 321 -5.14 13.40 -7.88
C LEU A 321 -5.52 12.88 -9.27
N ALA A 322 -4.62 12.99 -10.27
CA ALA A 322 -4.86 12.52 -11.63
C ALA A 322 -5.14 11.00 -11.67
N ARG A 323 -4.35 10.20 -10.94
CA ARG A 323 -4.59 8.76 -10.82
C ARG A 323 -5.98 8.47 -10.24
N TYR A 324 -6.40 9.19 -9.19
CA TYR A 324 -7.71 9.00 -8.59
C TYR A 324 -8.85 9.33 -9.56
N LEU A 325 -8.68 10.39 -10.35
CA LEU A 325 -9.64 10.75 -11.39
C LEU A 325 -9.79 9.65 -12.44
N ILE A 326 -8.69 9.02 -12.87
CA ILE A 326 -8.70 7.91 -13.83
C ILE A 326 -9.31 6.65 -13.21
N ASP A 327 -8.83 6.24 -12.04
CA ASP A 327 -9.22 4.95 -11.44
C ASP A 327 -10.66 4.95 -10.90
N TYR A 328 -11.20 6.11 -10.45
CA TYR A 328 -12.46 6.16 -9.68
C TYR A 328 -13.50 7.17 -10.15
N CYS A 329 -13.14 8.13 -11.02
CA CYS A 329 -14.04 9.18 -11.45
C CYS A 329 -14.39 9.13 -12.95
N ASP A 330 -14.14 8.00 -13.61
CA ASP A 330 -14.39 7.82 -15.06
C ASP A 330 -13.77 8.95 -15.92
N HIS A 331 -12.59 9.41 -15.51
CA HIS A 331 -11.85 10.43 -16.22
C HIS A 331 -10.72 9.79 -17.05
N HIS A 332 -10.44 10.38 -18.22
CA HIS A 332 -9.45 9.84 -19.17
C HIS A 332 -8.23 10.75 -19.29
N LEU A 333 -7.05 10.12 -19.43
CA LEU A 333 -5.78 10.78 -19.70
C LEU A 333 -5.85 11.78 -20.87
N GLU A 334 -6.59 11.45 -21.94
CA GLU A 334 -6.75 12.27 -23.15
C GLU A 334 -7.34 13.66 -22.86
N ARG A 335 -8.06 13.83 -21.76
CA ARG A 335 -8.59 15.14 -21.33
C ARG A 335 -7.58 15.98 -20.59
N MET A 336 -6.50 15.38 -20.12
CA MET A 336 -5.44 16.06 -19.37
C MET A 336 -4.45 16.72 -20.33
N ARG A 337 -3.78 17.78 -19.89
CA ARG A 337 -2.77 18.47 -20.70
C ARG A 337 -1.43 18.44 -20.01
N PHE A 338 -0.39 18.24 -20.80
CA PHE A 338 0.99 18.17 -20.37
C PHE A 338 1.81 19.25 -21.08
N ASP A 339 2.86 19.71 -20.44
CA ASP A 339 3.85 20.57 -21.07
C ASP A 339 4.89 19.75 -21.86
N ALA A 340 5.84 20.45 -22.49
CA ALA A 340 6.88 19.82 -23.30
C ALA A 340 7.83 18.90 -22.50
N SER A 341 7.88 19.03 -21.17
CA SER A 341 8.65 18.14 -20.29
C SER A 341 7.86 16.90 -19.84
N GLY A 342 6.60 16.79 -20.24
CA GLY A 342 5.70 15.73 -19.79
C GLY A 342 5.10 15.96 -18.40
N ALA A 343 5.24 17.17 -17.84
CA ALA A 343 4.61 17.52 -16.58
C ALA A 343 3.12 17.85 -16.78
N LEU A 344 2.26 17.34 -15.91
CA LEU A 344 0.82 17.62 -15.94
C LEU A 344 0.54 19.09 -15.57
N ILE A 345 -0.11 19.82 -16.48
CA ILE A 345 -0.45 21.25 -16.33
C ILE A 345 -1.94 21.56 -16.26
N ASP A 346 -2.80 20.59 -16.58
CA ASP A 346 -4.26 20.74 -16.50
C ASP A 346 -4.92 19.38 -16.38
N PHE A 347 -5.82 19.23 -15.45
CA PHE A 347 -6.58 17.99 -15.26
C PHE A 347 -7.73 17.82 -16.27
N GLY A 348 -8.07 18.85 -17.04
CA GLY A 348 -9.18 18.82 -18.00
C GLY A 348 -10.57 18.79 -17.35
N LEU A 349 -10.70 19.31 -16.13
CA LEU A 349 -11.93 19.40 -15.36
C LEU A 349 -12.16 20.82 -14.81
N PRO A 350 -13.42 21.22 -14.57
CA PRO A 350 -13.72 22.46 -13.87
C PRO A 350 -13.07 22.52 -12.49
N GLN A 351 -12.59 23.70 -12.08
CA GLN A 351 -11.93 23.87 -10.78
C GLN A 351 -12.81 23.44 -9.60
N SER A 352 -14.12 23.61 -9.70
CA SER A 352 -15.06 23.19 -8.67
C SER A 352 -15.08 21.67 -8.45
N GLU A 353 -14.91 20.87 -9.49
CA GLU A 353 -14.81 19.40 -9.39
C GLU A 353 -13.48 18.98 -8.77
N ILE A 354 -12.40 19.60 -9.19
CA ILE A 354 -11.07 19.42 -8.59
C ILE A 354 -11.12 19.77 -7.10
N ASP A 355 -11.75 20.88 -6.74
CA ASP A 355 -11.90 21.32 -5.36
C ASP A 355 -12.72 20.36 -4.50
N ALA A 356 -13.75 19.76 -5.06
CA ALA A 356 -14.55 18.73 -4.39
C ALA A 356 -13.73 17.48 -4.09
N VAL A 357 -12.98 16.96 -5.06
CA VAL A 357 -12.10 15.79 -4.88
C VAL A 357 -11.00 16.08 -3.86
N ILE A 358 -10.38 17.26 -3.90
CA ILE A 358 -9.38 17.67 -2.91
C ILE A 358 -10.02 17.75 -1.52
N GLY A 359 -11.22 18.29 -1.44
CA GLY A 359 -11.97 18.47 -0.19
C GLY A 359 -12.35 17.15 0.49
N ASP A 360 -12.68 16.12 -0.28
CA ASP A 360 -12.91 14.76 0.23
C ASP A 360 -11.63 14.11 0.76
N GLY A 361 -10.51 14.34 0.10
CA GLY A 361 -9.18 13.89 0.51
C GLY A 361 -8.86 12.42 0.22
N VAL A 362 -9.79 11.64 -0.33
CA VAL A 362 -9.59 10.20 -0.62
C VAL A 362 -8.46 9.98 -1.63
N ALA A 363 -8.33 10.85 -2.63
CA ALA A 363 -7.27 10.81 -3.63
C ALA A 363 -5.85 10.77 -3.05
N PHE A 364 -5.64 11.31 -1.85
CA PHE A 364 -4.33 11.45 -1.19
C PHE A 364 -4.06 10.38 -0.12
N ARG A 365 -5.00 9.47 0.06
CA ARG A 365 -4.79 8.30 0.90
C ARG A 365 -3.90 7.28 0.20
N THR A 366 -3.37 6.35 0.99
CA THR A 366 -2.64 5.21 0.44
C THR A 366 -3.53 4.45 -0.54
N SER A 367 -3.07 4.27 -1.77
CA SER A 367 -3.72 3.42 -2.77
C SER A 367 -3.37 1.95 -2.53
N GLY A 368 -4.30 1.04 -2.75
CA GLY A 368 -4.10 -0.38 -2.52
C GLY A 368 -5.37 -1.19 -2.74
N CYS A 369 -5.27 -2.50 -2.59
CA CYS A 369 -6.42 -3.38 -2.75
C CYS A 369 -7.55 -3.01 -1.78
N PRO A 370 -8.82 -3.08 -2.22
CA PRO A 370 -9.98 -2.85 -1.35
C PRO A 370 -10.04 -3.90 -0.23
N GLY A 371 -10.77 -3.57 0.82
CA GLY A 371 -11.02 -4.47 1.95
C GLY A 371 -12.22 -5.39 1.75
N LYS A 372 -12.69 -5.96 2.85
CA LYS A 372 -13.88 -6.83 2.89
C LYS A 372 -15.19 -6.07 2.95
N GLU A 373 -15.15 -4.81 3.37
CA GLU A 373 -16.31 -3.95 3.49
C GLU A 373 -16.54 -3.18 2.18
N ALA A 374 -17.80 -2.93 1.82
CA ALA A 374 -18.16 -2.24 0.58
C ALA A 374 -17.52 -0.84 0.44
N ASN A 375 -17.24 -0.17 1.58
CA ASN A 375 -16.65 1.16 1.61
C ASN A 375 -15.12 1.16 1.76
N ASP A 376 -14.48 -0.02 1.78
CA ASP A 376 -13.03 -0.14 1.90
C ASP A 376 -12.36 0.04 0.54
N ILE A 377 -12.30 1.27 0.03
CA ILE A 377 -11.62 1.61 -1.24
C ILE A 377 -10.15 1.14 -1.21
N SER A 378 -9.50 1.21 -0.04
CA SER A 378 -8.17 0.64 0.18
C SER A 378 -8.04 0.14 1.61
N ALA A 379 -7.86 -1.17 1.77
CA ALA A 379 -7.45 -1.77 3.04
C ALA A 379 -5.94 -1.77 3.20
N CYS A 380 -5.19 -1.79 2.09
CA CYS A 380 -3.73 -1.75 2.09
C CYS A 380 -3.23 -0.32 2.33
N ASP A 381 -3.38 0.16 3.56
CA ASP A 381 -3.08 1.54 3.94
C ASP A 381 -1.61 1.79 4.34
N ARG A 382 -0.79 0.74 4.43
CA ARG A 382 0.69 0.77 4.60
C ARG A 382 1.21 1.98 5.39
N PRO A 383 0.92 2.09 6.70
CA PRO A 383 1.27 3.27 7.47
C PRO A 383 2.76 3.61 7.34
N TYR A 384 3.05 4.78 6.74
CA TYR A 384 4.39 5.35 6.59
C TYR A 384 5.39 4.49 5.79
N GLY A 385 4.92 3.63 4.92
CA GLY A 385 5.77 2.78 4.08
C GLY A 385 6.57 3.54 3.01
N ASP A 386 6.03 4.67 2.51
CA ASP A 386 6.64 5.49 1.46
C ASP A 386 7.15 6.87 1.95
N SER A 387 6.99 7.18 3.23
CA SER A 387 7.39 8.47 3.77
C SER A 387 7.37 8.53 5.31
N PRO A 388 8.18 9.40 5.94
CA PRO A 388 8.14 9.56 7.39
C PRO A 388 6.88 10.31 7.85
N PRO A 389 6.45 10.15 9.12
CA PRO A 389 5.29 10.86 9.67
C PRO A 389 5.37 12.40 9.61
N ARG A 390 6.58 12.96 9.56
CA ARG A 390 6.81 14.41 9.46
C ARG A 390 6.53 14.96 8.06
N ASP A 391 6.61 14.10 7.03
CA ASP A 391 6.41 14.49 5.63
C ASP A 391 5.66 13.39 4.86
N ILE A 392 4.35 13.26 5.15
CA ILE A 392 3.49 12.19 4.65
C ILE A 392 3.30 12.30 3.13
N ALA A 393 3.71 11.28 2.39
CA ALA A 393 3.40 11.11 0.98
C ALA A 393 1.98 10.57 0.79
N SER A 394 1.68 9.40 1.33
CA SER A 394 0.35 8.80 1.26
C SER A 394 -0.25 8.70 2.66
N TYR A 395 -1.46 9.22 2.84
CA TYR A 395 -2.09 9.25 4.16
C TYR A 395 -2.69 7.88 4.50
N PRO A 396 -2.26 7.23 5.60
CA PRO A 396 -2.82 5.94 6.03
C PRO A 396 -4.12 6.08 6.83
N PHE A 397 -4.72 7.28 6.86
CA PHE A 397 -5.93 7.62 7.60
C PHE A 397 -6.72 8.69 6.87
N ARG A 398 -7.95 8.94 7.32
CA ARG A 398 -8.78 10.03 6.80
C ARG A 398 -8.14 11.40 7.11
N LEU A 399 -8.04 12.26 6.10
CA LEU A 399 -7.48 13.59 6.23
C LEU A 399 -8.41 14.49 7.07
N ASN A 400 -7.83 15.29 7.95
CA ASN A 400 -8.54 16.35 8.62
C ASN A 400 -8.40 17.68 7.84
N SER A 401 -9.09 18.74 8.30
CA SER A 401 -9.07 20.04 7.61
C SER A 401 -7.67 20.66 7.47
N LYS A 402 -6.75 20.38 8.41
CA LYS A 402 -5.36 20.86 8.31
C LYS A 402 -4.59 20.10 7.22
N ASP A 403 -4.80 18.79 7.12
CA ASP A 403 -4.21 17.95 6.06
C ASP A 403 -4.72 18.39 4.69
N ILE A 404 -6.04 18.59 4.55
CA ILE A 404 -6.66 19.07 3.30
C ILE A 404 -6.07 20.41 2.85
N ARG A 405 -5.93 21.38 3.77
CA ARG A 405 -5.28 22.68 3.43
C ARG A 405 -3.83 22.51 2.99
N LYS A 406 -3.08 21.59 3.63
CA LYS A 406 -1.69 21.28 3.23
C LYS A 406 -1.63 20.68 1.82
N VAL A 407 -2.48 19.69 1.57
CA VAL A 407 -2.56 19.00 0.27
C VAL A 407 -2.97 19.97 -0.83
N ARG A 408 -4.01 20.79 -0.62
CA ARG A 408 -4.46 21.80 -1.59
C ARG A 408 -3.30 22.70 -2.00
N ARG A 409 -2.59 23.30 -1.04
CA ARG A 409 -1.42 24.13 -1.34
C ARG A 409 -0.37 23.36 -2.17
N GLN A 410 -0.09 22.08 -1.84
CA GLN A 410 0.86 21.27 -2.58
C GLN A 410 0.39 20.96 -4.01
N VAL A 411 -0.91 20.77 -4.24
CA VAL A 411 -1.47 20.63 -5.60
C VAL A 411 -1.29 21.94 -6.36
N ASP A 412 -1.66 23.08 -5.76
CA ASP A 412 -1.56 24.42 -6.40
C ASP A 412 -0.10 24.74 -6.75
N GLU A 413 0.85 24.48 -5.86
CA GLU A 413 2.29 24.62 -6.10
C GLU A 413 2.75 23.74 -7.27
N GLY A 414 2.26 22.49 -7.35
CA GLY A 414 2.58 21.56 -8.42
C GLY A 414 2.09 22.03 -9.79
N MET A 415 0.88 22.58 -9.85
CA MET A 415 0.29 23.10 -11.08
C MET A 415 0.95 24.40 -11.52
N SER A 416 1.28 25.31 -10.58
CA SER A 416 1.94 26.58 -10.86
C SER A 416 3.38 26.41 -11.34
N GLY A 417 4.14 25.47 -10.75
CA GLY A 417 5.51 25.16 -11.11
C GLY A 417 5.64 24.62 -12.54
N ALA A 418 4.68 23.81 -12.98
CA ALA A 418 4.61 23.29 -14.34
C ALA A 418 4.33 24.40 -15.39
N SER A 419 3.66 25.49 -14.97
CA SER A 419 3.36 26.64 -15.84
C SER A 419 4.51 27.66 -15.93
N GLY A 420 5.47 27.63 -15.01
CA GLY A 420 6.53 28.63 -14.85
C GLY A 420 7.75 28.47 -15.76
N CYS A 421 7.88 27.38 -16.51
CA CYS A 421 8.93 27.20 -17.52
C CYS A 421 8.64 27.89 -18.86
N ARG A 422 7.75 28.89 -18.90
CA ARG A 422 7.55 29.74 -20.06
C ARG A 422 8.42 31.00 -19.94
N GLY A 423 9.63 30.96 -20.48
CA GLY A 423 10.41 32.14 -20.85
C GLY A 423 11.57 32.51 -19.93
N SER A 424 12.72 32.00 -20.22
CA SER A 424 13.99 32.73 -20.15
C SER A 424 14.91 32.23 -21.26
#